data_8273e429c2d2856fba60ff9ddb94fd12
#
_entry.id   8273e429c2d2856fba60ff9ddb94fd12
#
_cell.length_a   1.000
_cell.length_b   1.000
_cell.length_c   1.000
_cell.angle_alpha   90.00
_cell.angle_beta   90.00
_cell.angle_gamma   90.00
#
_symmetry.space_group_name_H-M   'P 1'
#
loop_
_entity.id
_entity.type
_entity.pdbx_description
1 polymer ?
#
loop_
_entity_poly.entity_id
_entity_poly.type
_entity_poly.pdbx_seq_one_letter_code
_entity_poly.pdbx_strand_id
1 'polypeptide(L)'
;MNDRVPPTAPVPLATLLGHPALGLRQVAGAREADTPVYFVHTSEMEDPVPYLLGGELLLSAGVHCPEAAGAGTYWDRYVARTVQAGAAALGFGIAPVHDTVPRALVEACDRHGLPLVEVPRQTTFTAVASAVWDAMAERRHHELRSVTEAQQSLATAAARPHPVPAVLRQLGQHLGAWTVLYGPDGAEGPVSAGRRAAAQRGG
;
A
#
# COMPACT_ATOMS: atom_id res chain seq x y z
N MET A 1 -18.33 5.65 -8.76
CA MET A 1 -17.20 4.84 -8.30
C MET A 1 -16.15 4.90 -9.41
N ASN A 2 -15.15 5.79 -9.25
CA ASN A 2 -14.14 6.02 -10.29
C ASN A 2 -13.12 4.88 -10.21
N ASP A 3 -13.21 3.93 -11.14
CA ASP A 3 -12.29 2.79 -11.27
C ASP A 3 -10.93 3.23 -11.86
N ARG A 4 -10.39 4.34 -11.39
CA ARG A 4 -9.04 4.78 -11.74
C ARG A 4 -8.04 4.20 -10.77
N VAL A 5 -7.82 2.89 -10.87
CA VAL A 5 -6.64 2.29 -10.25
C VAL A 5 -5.40 2.89 -10.93
N PRO A 6 -4.53 3.58 -10.18
CA PRO A 6 -3.31 4.11 -10.77
C PRO A 6 -2.46 2.99 -11.36
N PRO A 7 -1.73 3.24 -12.45
CA PRO A 7 -0.89 2.22 -13.10
C PRO A 7 0.35 1.83 -12.27
N THR A 8 0.50 2.36 -11.07
CA THR A 8 1.62 2.10 -10.15
C THR A 8 1.18 1.27 -8.96
N ALA A 9 1.98 0.28 -8.57
CA ALA A 9 1.74 -0.50 -7.37
C ALA A 9 1.73 0.41 -6.12
N PRO A 10 0.70 0.29 -5.25
CA PRO A 10 0.60 1.12 -4.05
C PRO A 10 1.71 0.77 -3.04
N VAL A 11 2.01 1.71 -2.17
CA VAL A 11 2.90 1.51 -1.02
C VAL A 11 2.03 1.22 0.21
N PRO A 12 2.23 0.10 0.92
CA PRO A 12 1.57 -0.11 2.20
C PRO A 12 1.90 1.01 3.19
N LEU A 13 0.92 1.51 3.90
CA LEU A 13 1.13 2.53 4.94
C LEU A 13 2.17 2.07 5.99
N ALA A 14 2.17 0.78 6.31
CA ALA A 14 3.14 0.17 7.21
C ALA A 14 4.60 0.38 6.77
N THR A 15 4.87 0.42 5.46
CA THR A 15 6.22 0.70 4.92
C THR A 15 6.67 2.11 5.30
N LEU A 16 5.79 3.09 5.24
CA LEU A 16 6.09 4.48 5.62
C LEU A 16 6.26 4.63 7.14
N LEU A 17 5.41 3.96 7.92
CA LEU A 17 5.50 3.94 9.38
C LEU A 17 6.80 3.26 9.86
N GLY A 18 7.27 2.26 9.13
CA GLY A 18 8.53 1.56 9.40
C GLY A 18 9.78 2.32 8.92
N HIS A 19 9.64 3.47 8.24
CA HIS A 19 10.78 4.20 7.70
C HIS A 19 11.48 5.04 8.79
N PRO A 20 12.70 4.67 9.23
CA PRO A 20 13.30 5.25 10.45
C PRO A 20 13.53 6.76 10.35
N ALA A 21 13.90 7.26 9.16
CA ALA A 21 14.20 8.68 8.95
C ALA A 21 12.95 9.58 9.01
N LEU A 22 11.75 9.04 8.85
CA LEU A 22 10.52 9.82 8.89
C LEU A 22 9.95 9.96 10.29
N GLY A 23 10.17 9.00 11.18
CA GLY A 23 9.65 9.00 12.54
C GLY A 23 8.12 9.11 12.63
N LEU A 24 7.41 8.64 11.60
CA LEU A 24 5.95 8.67 11.53
C LEU A 24 5.35 7.73 12.59
N ARG A 25 4.23 8.14 13.16
CA ARG A 25 3.55 7.34 14.17
C ARG A 25 2.04 7.32 13.93
N GLN A 26 1.44 6.17 13.78
CA GLN A 26 -0.01 6.07 13.73
C GLN A 26 -0.59 6.28 15.15
N VAL A 27 -1.49 7.25 15.28
CA VAL A 27 -2.07 7.67 16.56
C VAL A 27 -3.55 7.32 16.70
N ALA A 28 -4.26 7.09 15.58
CA ALA A 28 -5.69 6.73 15.59
C ALA A 28 -6.09 5.95 14.32
N GLY A 29 -7.33 5.51 14.28
CA GLY A 29 -7.97 4.83 13.16
C GLY A 29 -7.60 3.37 13.02
N ALA A 30 -8.10 2.74 11.95
CA ALA A 30 -7.88 1.32 11.69
C ALA A 30 -6.38 1.02 11.49
N ARG A 31 -5.91 -0.07 12.14
CA ARG A 31 -4.51 -0.54 12.04
C ARG A 31 -4.41 -1.71 11.07
N GLU A 32 -4.69 -1.44 9.82
CA GLU A 32 -4.51 -2.42 8.75
C GLU A 32 -3.09 -2.33 8.22
N ALA A 33 -2.35 -3.45 8.31
CA ALA A 33 -0.94 -3.49 7.88
C ALA A 33 -0.75 -3.14 6.41
N ASP A 34 -1.75 -3.40 5.58
CA ASP A 34 -1.68 -3.29 4.12
C ASP A 34 -2.52 -2.13 3.55
N THR A 35 -2.86 -1.09 4.35
CA THR A 35 -3.55 0.09 3.81
C THR A 35 -2.79 0.66 2.61
N PRO A 36 -3.34 0.58 1.37
CA PRO A 36 -2.62 0.95 0.18
C PRO A 36 -2.60 2.46 -0.01
N VAL A 37 -1.41 3.05 -0.14
CA VAL A 37 -1.19 4.46 -0.47
C VAL A 37 -0.74 4.56 -1.92
N TYR A 38 -1.52 5.23 -2.76
CA TYR A 38 -1.22 5.45 -4.19
C TYR A 38 -0.63 6.82 -4.45
N PHE A 39 -0.95 7.82 -3.61
CA PHE A 39 -0.53 9.20 -3.79
C PHE A 39 -0.27 9.85 -2.44
N VAL A 40 0.49 10.94 -2.47
CA VAL A 40 0.56 11.90 -1.37
C VAL A 40 -0.05 13.20 -1.87
N HIS A 41 -1.00 13.74 -1.11
CA HIS A 41 -1.60 15.03 -1.36
C HIS A 41 -1.43 15.93 -0.14
N THR A 42 -0.92 17.14 -0.32
CA THR A 42 -0.83 18.12 0.76
C THR A 42 -1.90 19.18 0.55
N SER A 43 -2.75 19.37 1.55
CA SER A 43 -3.82 20.36 1.47
C SER A 43 -4.08 20.99 2.84
N GLU A 44 -4.19 22.33 2.83
CA GLU A 44 -4.65 23.13 3.96
C GLU A 44 -6.06 23.70 3.69
N MET A 45 -6.84 23.01 2.87
CA MET A 45 -8.21 23.42 2.57
C MET A 45 -9.19 22.82 3.57
N GLU A 46 -10.22 23.58 3.94
CA GLU A 46 -11.33 23.10 4.78
C GLU A 46 -12.10 21.94 4.11
N ASP A 47 -12.18 21.96 2.78
CA ASP A 47 -12.77 20.88 1.98
C ASP A 47 -11.80 20.41 0.89
N PRO A 48 -10.97 19.38 1.15
CA PRO A 48 -10.04 18.86 0.17
C PRO A 48 -10.72 17.91 -0.85
N VAL A 49 -11.97 17.47 -0.60
CA VAL A 49 -12.66 16.41 -1.35
C VAL A 49 -12.64 16.61 -2.87
N PRO A 50 -12.86 17.83 -3.43
CA PRO A 50 -12.84 18.03 -4.89
C PRO A 50 -11.50 17.69 -5.56
N TYR A 51 -10.42 17.61 -4.78
CA TYR A 51 -9.05 17.40 -5.26
C TYR A 51 -8.52 15.99 -4.95
N LEU A 52 -9.29 15.16 -4.25
CA LEU A 52 -8.93 13.79 -3.95
C LEU A 52 -9.40 12.85 -5.07
N LEU A 53 -8.56 11.88 -5.40
CA LEU A 53 -8.83 10.84 -6.40
C LEU A 53 -9.20 9.50 -5.76
N GLY A 54 -8.92 9.35 -4.47
CA GLY A 54 -9.00 8.12 -3.69
C GLY A 54 -7.64 7.41 -3.54
N GLY A 55 -7.39 6.88 -2.36
CA GLY A 55 -6.14 6.19 -2.03
C GLY A 55 -4.96 7.09 -1.67
N GLU A 56 -5.21 8.37 -1.36
CA GLU A 56 -4.16 9.30 -0.93
C GLU A 56 -3.80 9.16 0.55
N LEU A 57 -2.52 9.38 0.86
CA LEU A 57 -2.09 9.91 2.15
C LEU A 57 -2.25 11.44 2.10
N LEU A 58 -3.32 11.94 2.70
CA LEU A 58 -3.58 13.37 2.80
C LEU A 58 -2.74 13.97 3.92
N LEU A 59 -1.88 14.95 3.61
CA LEU A 59 -1.04 15.66 4.59
C LEU A 59 -1.62 17.04 4.87
N SER A 60 -1.76 17.38 6.15
CA SER A 60 -2.21 18.69 6.60
C SER A 60 -1.52 19.10 7.92
N ALA A 61 -1.22 20.36 8.06
CA ALA A 61 -0.77 20.97 9.32
C ALA A 61 -1.94 21.57 10.12
N GLY A 62 -3.19 21.44 9.61
CA GLY A 62 -4.37 21.96 10.28
C GLY A 62 -4.50 23.48 10.28
N VAL A 63 -3.86 24.17 9.34
CA VAL A 63 -3.91 25.64 9.21
C VAL A 63 -5.34 26.13 8.95
N HIS A 64 -6.13 25.31 8.25
CA HIS A 64 -7.54 25.56 7.95
C HIS A 64 -8.47 25.43 9.15
N CYS A 65 -7.96 24.94 10.30
CA CYS A 65 -8.79 24.71 11.48
C CYS A 65 -9.04 26.05 12.20
N PRO A 66 -10.28 26.48 12.39
CA PRO A 66 -10.59 27.66 13.18
C PRO A 66 -10.16 27.47 14.64
N GLU A 67 -9.70 28.54 15.32
CA GLU A 67 -9.26 28.47 16.73
C GLU A 67 -10.33 27.86 17.67
N ALA A 68 -11.61 28.03 17.35
CA ALA A 68 -12.74 27.44 18.08
C ALA A 68 -12.98 25.94 17.77
N ALA A 69 -12.23 25.34 16.88
CA ALA A 69 -12.43 23.97 16.40
C ALA A 69 -11.92 22.88 17.37
N GLY A 70 -11.65 23.22 18.62
CA GLY A 70 -11.68 22.23 19.70
C GLY A 70 -13.06 21.56 19.84
N ALA A 71 -14.09 22.09 19.17
CA ALA A 71 -15.41 21.48 19.06
C ALA A 71 -15.37 20.35 18.05
N GLY A 72 -15.55 19.11 18.48
CA GLY A 72 -15.43 17.87 17.72
C GLY A 72 -16.21 17.77 16.40
N THR A 73 -17.23 18.62 16.21
CA THR A 73 -18.07 18.65 14.99
C THR A 73 -17.30 19.07 13.72
N TYR A 74 -16.28 19.92 13.84
CA TYR A 74 -15.45 20.32 12.70
C TYR A 74 -14.63 19.14 12.18
N TRP A 75 -13.85 18.53 13.07
CA TRP A 75 -12.99 17.40 12.72
C TRP A 75 -13.79 16.18 12.28
N ASP A 76 -14.94 15.93 12.91
CA ASP A 76 -15.82 14.83 12.53
C ASP A 76 -16.30 14.98 11.07
N ARG A 77 -16.75 16.18 10.67
CA ARG A 77 -17.12 16.45 9.28
C ARG A 77 -15.96 16.36 8.31
N TYR A 78 -14.81 16.90 8.70
CA TYR A 78 -13.60 16.85 7.87
C TYR A 78 -13.18 15.41 7.59
N VAL A 79 -13.06 14.59 8.64
CA VAL A 79 -12.69 13.17 8.52
C VAL A 79 -13.75 12.38 7.75
N ALA A 80 -15.04 12.58 8.03
CA ALA A 80 -16.11 11.90 7.31
C ALA A 80 -16.05 12.16 5.79
N ARG A 81 -15.83 13.43 5.38
CA ARG A 81 -15.66 13.80 3.97
C ARG A 81 -14.41 13.17 3.36
N THR A 82 -13.30 13.19 4.08
CA THR A 82 -12.02 12.61 3.63
C THR A 82 -12.16 11.10 3.40
N VAL A 83 -12.84 10.39 4.29
CA VAL A 83 -13.18 8.96 4.14
C VAL A 83 -14.11 8.75 2.94
N GLN A 84 -15.15 9.57 2.79
CA GLN A 84 -16.09 9.47 1.66
C GLN A 84 -15.39 9.69 0.32
N ALA A 85 -14.35 10.53 0.28
CA ALA A 85 -13.51 10.72 -0.90
C ALA A 85 -12.55 9.56 -1.16
N GLY A 86 -12.44 8.60 -0.24
CA GLY A 86 -11.61 7.41 -0.38
C GLY A 86 -10.14 7.61 -0.03
N ALA A 87 -9.79 8.62 0.76
CA ALA A 87 -8.42 8.78 1.24
C ALA A 87 -7.97 7.55 2.04
N ALA A 88 -6.73 7.13 1.84
CA ALA A 88 -6.15 5.96 2.51
C ALA A 88 -5.76 6.26 3.95
N ALA A 89 -5.25 7.45 4.22
CA ALA A 89 -4.83 7.90 5.54
C ALA A 89 -4.75 9.43 5.61
N LEU A 90 -4.76 9.96 6.83
CA LEU A 90 -4.51 11.36 7.13
C LEU A 90 -3.17 11.49 7.88
N GLY A 91 -2.23 12.28 7.36
CA GLY A 91 -1.01 12.66 8.04
C GLY A 91 -1.13 14.07 8.61
N PHE A 92 -0.95 14.21 9.92
CA PHE A 92 -1.06 15.48 10.60
C PHE A 92 0.31 15.97 11.08
N GLY A 93 0.75 17.11 10.55
CA GLY A 93 2.02 17.75 10.91
C GLY A 93 1.92 18.50 12.24
N ILE A 94 2.75 18.10 13.21
CA ILE A 94 2.92 18.88 14.44
C ILE A 94 3.98 19.94 14.21
N ALA A 95 3.66 21.20 14.65
CA ALA A 95 4.45 22.41 14.44
C ALA A 95 4.54 22.92 12.96
N PRO A 96 4.59 24.21 12.77
CA PRO A 96 4.59 25.25 13.83
C PRO A 96 3.18 25.59 14.35
N VAL A 97 2.11 25.07 13.73
CA VAL A 97 0.71 25.49 14.04
C VAL A 97 0.19 24.83 15.30
N HIS A 98 0.43 23.53 15.44
CA HIS A 98 -0.05 22.73 16.57
C HIS A 98 1.13 22.08 17.31
N ASP A 99 1.07 22.02 18.63
CA ASP A 99 2.07 21.32 19.44
C ASP A 99 1.84 19.81 19.50
N THR A 100 0.61 19.40 19.32
CA THR A 100 0.17 17.99 19.35
C THR A 100 -0.98 17.78 18.38
N VAL A 101 -1.22 16.54 18.00
CA VAL A 101 -2.42 16.17 17.23
C VAL A 101 -3.67 16.50 18.05
N PRO A 102 -4.65 17.25 17.53
CA PRO A 102 -5.86 17.60 18.26
C PRO A 102 -6.66 16.36 18.69
N ARG A 103 -7.05 16.30 19.96
CA ARG A 103 -7.80 15.16 20.50
C ARG A 103 -9.09 14.87 19.72
N ALA A 104 -9.80 15.94 19.33
CA ALA A 104 -11.03 15.82 18.53
C ALA A 104 -10.79 15.17 17.15
N LEU A 105 -9.60 15.41 16.55
CA LEU A 105 -9.20 14.74 15.31
C LEU A 105 -8.92 13.25 15.53
N VAL A 106 -8.21 12.89 16.62
CA VAL A 106 -7.97 11.50 17.01
C VAL A 106 -9.30 10.76 17.17
N GLU A 107 -10.23 11.31 17.96
CA GLU A 107 -11.55 10.73 18.19
C GLU A 107 -12.40 10.60 16.91
N ALA A 108 -12.29 11.56 15.97
CA ALA A 108 -12.96 11.49 14.68
C ALA A 108 -12.37 10.38 13.81
N CYS A 109 -11.05 10.28 13.73
CA CYS A 109 -10.37 9.24 12.95
C CYS A 109 -10.67 7.84 13.48
N ASP A 110 -10.73 7.66 14.80
CA ASP A 110 -11.13 6.37 15.41
C ASP A 110 -12.58 6.01 15.06
N ARG A 111 -13.52 6.98 15.11
CA ARG A 111 -14.92 6.75 14.74
C ARG A 111 -15.12 6.34 13.31
N HIS A 112 -14.41 7.00 12.41
CA HIS A 112 -14.55 6.77 10.96
C HIS A 112 -13.57 5.71 10.41
N GLY A 113 -12.70 5.16 11.27
CA GLY A 113 -11.73 4.14 10.88
C GLY A 113 -10.61 4.65 9.98
N LEU A 114 -10.41 5.98 9.84
CA LEU A 114 -9.35 6.56 9.02
C LEU A 114 -8.01 6.49 9.75
N PRO A 115 -6.99 5.82 9.21
CA PRO A 115 -5.65 5.86 9.79
C PRO A 115 -5.14 7.29 9.92
N LEU A 116 -4.78 7.69 11.15
CA LEU A 116 -4.20 9.00 11.45
C LEU A 116 -2.74 8.84 11.81
N VAL A 117 -1.88 9.49 11.06
CA VAL A 117 -0.44 9.46 11.20
C VAL A 117 0.07 10.82 11.69
N GLU A 118 0.74 10.82 12.81
CA GLU A 118 1.47 11.99 13.29
C GLU A 118 2.78 12.14 12.50
N VAL A 119 2.98 13.33 11.92
CA VAL A 119 4.22 13.72 11.25
C VAL A 119 5.01 14.63 12.21
N PRO A 120 6.19 14.18 12.71
CA PRO A 120 6.92 14.91 13.73
C PRO A 120 7.57 16.20 13.18
N ARG A 121 7.90 17.14 14.06
CA ARG A 121 8.45 18.48 13.72
C ARG A 121 9.64 18.47 12.77
N GLN A 122 10.51 17.47 12.90
CA GLN A 122 11.72 17.35 12.07
C GLN A 122 11.46 16.80 10.68
N THR A 123 10.24 16.29 10.42
CA THR A 123 9.90 15.64 9.15
C THR A 123 9.02 16.56 8.32
N THR A 124 9.53 16.97 7.16
CA THR A 124 8.77 17.79 6.22
C THR A 124 7.79 16.94 5.41
N PHE A 125 6.69 17.54 4.96
CA PHE A 125 5.76 16.86 4.06
C PHE A 125 6.43 16.42 2.75
N THR A 126 7.41 17.20 2.28
CA THR A 126 8.23 16.83 1.12
C THR A 126 9.02 15.55 1.39
N ALA A 127 9.59 15.37 2.60
CA ALA A 127 10.30 14.13 2.94
C ALA A 127 9.37 12.92 2.93
N VAL A 128 8.14 13.07 3.43
CA VAL A 128 7.12 12.00 3.36
C VAL A 128 6.77 11.69 1.91
N ALA A 129 6.54 12.71 1.08
CA ALA A 129 6.24 12.53 -0.33
C ALA A 129 7.39 11.83 -1.07
N SER A 130 8.64 12.26 -0.85
CA SER A 130 9.82 11.61 -1.44
C SER A 130 9.92 10.14 -1.05
N ALA A 131 9.71 9.81 0.23
CA ALA A 131 9.76 8.42 0.69
C ALA A 131 8.68 7.53 0.03
N VAL A 132 7.49 8.08 -0.22
CA VAL A 132 6.45 7.36 -0.98
C VAL A 132 6.91 7.10 -2.42
N TRP A 133 7.48 8.11 -3.10
CA TRP A 133 8.00 7.96 -4.46
C TRP A 133 9.14 6.94 -4.53
N ASP A 134 10.07 6.98 -3.58
CA ASP A 134 11.21 6.06 -3.50
C ASP A 134 10.72 4.62 -3.29
N ALA A 135 9.76 4.42 -2.37
CA ALA A 135 9.17 3.12 -2.14
C ALA A 135 8.40 2.57 -3.35
N MET A 136 7.68 3.43 -4.11
CA MET A 136 7.04 3.05 -5.36
C MET A 136 8.06 2.66 -6.44
N ALA A 137 9.14 3.43 -6.56
CA ALA A 137 10.21 3.15 -7.52
C ALA A 137 10.90 1.82 -7.20
N GLU A 138 11.21 1.55 -5.94
CA GLU A 138 11.82 0.29 -5.49
C GLU A 138 10.92 -0.91 -5.80
N ARG A 139 9.61 -0.83 -5.51
CA ARG A 139 8.65 -1.90 -5.85
C ARG A 139 8.61 -2.16 -7.35
N ARG A 140 8.54 -1.09 -8.16
CA ARG A 140 8.55 -1.21 -9.63
C ARG A 140 9.82 -1.87 -10.15
N HIS A 141 10.98 -1.48 -9.59
CA HIS A 141 12.25 -2.10 -9.93
C HIS A 141 12.29 -3.57 -9.55
N HIS A 142 11.76 -3.92 -8.38
CA HIS A 142 11.69 -5.30 -7.92
C HIS A 142 10.80 -6.16 -8.85
N GLU A 143 9.62 -5.66 -9.22
CA GLU A 143 8.72 -6.34 -10.16
C GLU A 143 9.39 -6.57 -11.52
N LEU A 144 10.05 -5.55 -12.08
CA LEU A 144 10.74 -5.68 -13.37
C LEU A 144 11.89 -6.67 -13.32
N ARG A 145 12.68 -6.67 -12.23
CA ARG A 145 13.76 -7.65 -12.03
C ARG A 145 13.21 -9.06 -11.92
N SER A 146 12.16 -9.26 -11.14
CA SER A 146 11.51 -10.56 -10.97
C SER A 146 11.03 -11.15 -12.30
N VAL A 147 10.41 -10.32 -13.16
CA VAL A 147 10.00 -10.75 -14.52
C VAL A 147 11.20 -11.13 -15.38
N THR A 148 12.26 -10.30 -15.36
CA THR A 148 13.47 -10.56 -16.14
C THR A 148 14.17 -11.84 -15.69
N GLU A 149 14.31 -12.05 -14.39
CA GLU A 149 14.89 -13.26 -13.80
C GLU A 149 14.06 -14.50 -14.14
N ALA A 150 12.73 -14.41 -14.08
CA ALA A 150 11.84 -15.48 -14.49
C ALA A 150 12.04 -15.84 -15.96
N GLN A 151 12.09 -14.84 -16.87
CA GLN A 151 12.32 -15.06 -18.29
C GLN A 151 13.67 -15.74 -18.57
N GLN A 152 14.75 -15.25 -17.92
CA GLN A 152 16.09 -15.83 -18.08
C GLN A 152 16.18 -17.26 -17.55
N SER A 153 15.57 -17.53 -16.40
CA SER A 153 15.56 -18.87 -15.82
C SER A 153 14.78 -19.87 -16.68
N LEU A 154 13.62 -19.44 -17.23
CA LEU A 154 12.82 -20.25 -18.15
C LEU A 154 13.55 -20.50 -19.48
N ALA A 155 14.21 -19.51 -20.05
CA ALA A 155 15.02 -19.68 -21.27
C ALA A 155 16.16 -20.65 -21.03
N THR A 156 16.86 -20.54 -19.90
CA THR A 156 17.93 -21.46 -19.50
C THR A 156 17.40 -22.88 -19.28
N ALA A 157 16.22 -23.04 -18.70
CA ALA A 157 15.58 -24.33 -18.50
C ALA A 157 15.17 -24.99 -19.84
N ALA A 158 14.68 -24.19 -20.79
CA ALA A 158 14.28 -24.64 -22.12
C ALA A 158 15.46 -25.11 -22.99
N ALA A 159 16.67 -24.61 -22.72
CA ALA A 159 17.89 -25.02 -23.41
C ALA A 159 18.51 -26.35 -22.89
N ARG A 160 17.95 -26.97 -21.86
CA ARG A 160 18.45 -28.23 -21.28
C ARG A 160 18.07 -29.45 -22.11
N PRO A 161 18.79 -30.58 -22.02
CA PRO A 161 18.47 -31.82 -22.73
C PRO A 161 17.05 -32.36 -22.48
N HIS A 162 16.51 -32.10 -21.27
CA HIS A 162 15.12 -32.41 -20.90
C HIS A 162 14.37 -31.11 -20.55
N PRO A 163 13.91 -30.37 -21.55
CA PRO A 163 13.39 -29.01 -21.33
C PRO A 163 12.08 -28.98 -20.54
N VAL A 164 11.14 -29.86 -20.84
CA VAL A 164 9.79 -29.83 -20.26
C VAL A 164 9.81 -29.93 -18.72
N PRO A 165 10.43 -30.94 -18.11
CA PRO A 165 10.52 -31.01 -16.64
C PRO A 165 11.29 -29.83 -16.02
N ALA A 166 12.30 -29.31 -16.72
CA ALA A 166 13.09 -28.17 -16.24
C ALA A 166 12.28 -26.89 -16.25
N VAL A 167 11.52 -26.60 -17.32
CA VAL A 167 10.63 -25.44 -17.43
C VAL A 167 9.51 -25.51 -16.40
N LEU A 168 8.85 -26.65 -16.24
CA LEU A 168 7.79 -26.83 -15.23
C LEU A 168 8.30 -26.57 -13.82
N ARG A 169 9.51 -27.02 -13.50
CA ARG A 169 10.14 -26.77 -12.19
C ARG A 169 10.36 -25.28 -11.96
N GLN A 170 10.91 -24.56 -12.94
CA GLN A 170 11.12 -23.13 -12.84
C GLN A 170 9.80 -22.36 -12.70
N LEU A 171 8.79 -22.72 -13.49
CA LEU A 171 7.43 -22.13 -13.37
C LEU A 171 6.88 -22.36 -11.96
N GLY A 172 6.97 -23.59 -11.43
CA GLY A 172 6.52 -23.89 -10.08
C GLY A 172 7.24 -23.07 -9.00
N GLN A 173 8.55 -22.84 -9.16
CA GLN A 173 9.34 -22.00 -8.25
C GLN A 173 8.91 -20.52 -8.30
N HIS A 174 8.75 -19.94 -9.50
CA HIS A 174 8.36 -18.54 -9.65
C HIS A 174 6.92 -18.26 -9.21
N LEU A 175 6.02 -19.22 -9.42
CA LEU A 175 4.60 -19.09 -9.04
C LEU A 175 4.32 -19.51 -7.60
N GLY A 176 5.30 -20.09 -6.89
CA GLY A 176 5.08 -20.68 -5.57
C GLY A 176 4.08 -21.86 -5.57
N ALA A 177 3.90 -22.50 -6.73
CA ALA A 177 2.88 -23.50 -6.97
C ALA A 177 3.48 -24.77 -7.59
N TRP A 178 2.75 -25.87 -7.53
CA TRP A 178 3.07 -27.05 -8.35
C TRP A 178 2.55 -26.85 -9.77
N THR A 179 3.25 -27.38 -10.77
CA THR A 179 2.87 -27.28 -12.18
C THR A 179 2.87 -28.65 -12.81
N VAL A 180 1.91 -28.89 -13.71
CA VAL A 180 1.74 -30.15 -14.43
C VAL A 180 1.44 -29.86 -15.90
N LEU A 181 1.98 -30.67 -16.80
CA LEU A 181 1.65 -30.63 -18.21
C LEU A 181 0.67 -31.78 -18.54
N TYR A 182 -0.44 -31.44 -19.16
CA TYR A 182 -1.38 -32.42 -19.71
C TYR A 182 -1.12 -32.61 -21.19
N GLY A 183 -1.14 -33.86 -21.65
CA GLY A 183 -1.12 -34.22 -23.05
C GLY A 183 -2.43 -33.84 -23.76
N PRO A 184 -2.47 -33.89 -25.11
CA PRO A 184 -3.70 -33.67 -25.90
C PRO A 184 -4.83 -34.66 -25.57
N ASP A 185 -4.49 -35.81 -25.05
CA ASP A 185 -5.37 -36.89 -24.59
C ASP A 185 -5.82 -36.73 -23.13
N GLY A 186 -5.41 -35.68 -22.48
CA GLY A 186 -5.69 -35.41 -21.05
C GLY A 186 -4.83 -36.26 -20.09
N ALA A 187 -3.86 -37.01 -20.57
CA ALA A 187 -2.95 -37.75 -19.71
C ALA A 187 -1.99 -36.80 -18.96
N GLU A 188 -1.77 -37.08 -17.67
CA GLU A 188 -0.78 -36.32 -16.88
C GLU A 188 0.63 -36.63 -17.39
N GLY A 189 1.32 -35.58 -17.83
CA GLY A 189 2.73 -35.62 -18.20
C GLY A 189 3.66 -35.30 -16.98
N PRO A 190 4.85 -34.77 -17.24
CA PRO A 190 5.80 -34.41 -16.21
C PRO A 190 5.21 -33.41 -15.21
N VAL A 191 5.46 -33.62 -13.90
CA VAL A 191 5.01 -32.78 -12.79
C VAL A 191 6.23 -32.15 -12.14
N SER A 192 6.15 -30.83 -11.80
CA SER A 192 7.17 -30.21 -10.99
C SER A 192 7.05 -30.67 -9.54
N ALA A 193 8.18 -30.93 -8.89
CA ALA A 193 8.24 -31.24 -7.44
C ALA A 193 8.05 -29.97 -6.59
N GLY A 194 6.89 -29.31 -6.68
CA GLY A 194 6.42 -28.32 -5.72
C GLY A 194 5.54 -29.01 -4.67
N ARG A 195 5.47 -28.48 -3.44
CA ARG A 195 4.61 -29.05 -2.38
C ARG A 195 3.18 -29.22 -2.94
N ARG A 196 2.75 -30.46 -3.13
CA ARG A 196 1.32 -30.77 -3.17
C ARG A 196 0.74 -30.28 -1.84
N ALA A 197 -0.03 -29.20 -1.84
CA ALA A 197 -0.87 -28.89 -0.70
C ALA A 197 -1.74 -30.12 -0.44
N ALA A 198 -1.83 -30.54 0.82
CA ALA A 198 -2.51 -31.76 1.27
C ALA A 198 -4.05 -31.64 1.16
N ALA A 199 -4.56 -31.41 -0.05
CA ALA A 199 -5.99 -31.25 -0.36
C ALA A 199 -6.64 -32.51 -0.93
N GLN A 200 -6.00 -33.68 -0.84
CA GLN A 200 -6.60 -34.97 -1.25
C GLN A 200 -6.38 -36.02 -0.17
N ARG A 201 -6.86 -35.79 1.05
CA ARG A 201 -7.24 -36.86 1.98
C ARG A 201 -8.55 -36.50 2.65
N GLY A 202 -9.64 -36.85 2.02
CA GLY A 202 -11.00 -36.70 2.53
C GLY A 202 -11.98 -37.16 1.44
N GLY A 203 -12.08 -38.44 1.24
CA GLY A 203 -13.07 -39.11 0.48
C GLY A 203 -13.26 -40.48 1.09
#